data_8b262f5bdcac25fbcff575c6d3646a3c
#
_entry.id   8b262f5bdcac25fbcff575c6d3646a3c
#
_cell.length_a   1.000
_cell.length_b   1.000
_cell.length_c   1.000
_cell.angle_alpha   90.00
_cell.angle_beta   90.00
_cell.angle_gamma   90.00
#
_symmetry.space_group_name_H-M   'P 1'
#
loop_
_entity.id
_entity.type
_entity.pdbx_description
1 polymer ?
#
loop_
_entity_poly.entity_id
_entity_poly.type
_entity_poly.pdbx_seq_one_letter_code
_entity_poly.pdbx_strand_id
1 'polypeptide(L)'
;MPRLGKTLTLVSCALLALCTASCAFIPGGSGNQSALPVKSIEAFQRDLEPTIIAARNELVTAENFMAYKNNYSIARYMEDGKTLYSFHSRMFFFTELDTDLIRDTYNKHLLPLGFELSEKRWTSNGVELVNFLWTNDEYQAVVSSTTRLGEESATRYYTMGNPTDGSTSDPTQLLDQPGRIPDWFDPNLPPAGQG
;
A
#
# COMPACT_ATOMS: atom_id res chain seq x y z
N MET A 1 1.02 -61.17 27.30
CA MET A 1 1.75 -60.38 26.28
C MET A 1 0.74 -59.77 25.31
N PRO A 2 0.36 -58.53 25.43
CA PRO A 2 -0.44 -57.87 24.42
C PRO A 2 0.45 -56.95 23.56
N ARG A 3 0.21 -56.99 22.26
CA ARG A 3 0.90 -56.22 21.23
C ARG A 3 0.37 -54.81 21.20
N LEU A 4 1.25 -53.81 21.34
CA LEU A 4 0.96 -52.40 21.07
C LEU A 4 0.88 -52.14 19.57
N GLY A 5 -0.32 -51.79 19.09
CA GLY A 5 -0.53 -51.23 17.76
C GLY A 5 -0.10 -49.76 17.72
N LYS A 6 0.83 -49.42 16.83
CA LYS A 6 1.22 -48.05 16.50
C LYS A 6 0.22 -47.48 15.52
N THR A 7 -0.62 -46.57 15.98
CA THR A 7 -1.44 -45.73 15.11
C THR A 7 -0.59 -44.54 14.63
N LEU A 8 -0.25 -44.57 13.35
CA LEU A 8 0.44 -43.49 12.66
C LEU A 8 -0.62 -42.46 12.22
N THR A 9 -0.68 -41.33 12.93
CA THR A 9 -1.55 -40.22 12.55
C THR A 9 -0.86 -39.41 11.48
N LEU A 10 -1.35 -39.53 10.25
CA LEU A 10 -1.00 -38.66 9.13
C LEU A 10 -1.58 -37.28 9.41
N VAL A 11 -0.71 -36.32 9.78
CA VAL A 11 -1.03 -34.89 9.76
C VAL A 11 -0.87 -34.43 8.32
N SER A 12 -2.01 -34.30 7.64
CA SER A 12 -2.09 -33.74 6.29
C SER A 12 -1.77 -32.25 6.35
N CYS A 13 -0.65 -31.87 5.75
CA CYS A 13 -0.35 -30.49 5.38
C CYS A 13 -1.38 -29.96 4.38
N ALA A 14 -2.32 -29.15 4.86
CA ALA A 14 -3.18 -28.34 4.03
C ALA A 14 -2.84 -26.86 4.29
N LEU A 15 -1.66 -26.48 3.84
CA LEU A 15 -1.21 -25.08 3.75
C LEU A 15 -0.88 -24.83 2.30
N LEU A 16 -1.83 -24.25 1.57
CA LEU A 16 -1.60 -23.48 0.32
C LEU A 16 -2.95 -23.24 -0.35
N ALA A 17 -3.58 -22.10 -0.11
CA ALA A 17 -4.45 -21.37 -1.06
C ALA A 17 -5.24 -20.26 -0.36
N LEU A 18 -4.61 -19.17 -0.01
CA LEU A 18 -5.31 -17.95 0.42
C LEU A 18 -4.53 -16.69 -0.02
N CYS A 19 -4.20 -16.61 -1.30
CA CYS A 19 -3.63 -15.40 -1.89
C CYS A 19 -4.23 -15.07 -3.26
N THR A 20 -5.53 -15.36 -3.49
CA THR A 20 -6.16 -14.94 -4.75
C THR A 20 -7.62 -14.57 -4.53
N ALA A 21 -7.88 -13.49 -3.80
CA ALA A 21 -9.21 -12.89 -3.79
C ALA A 21 -9.15 -11.41 -3.38
N SER A 22 -8.46 -10.60 -4.16
CA SER A 22 -8.51 -9.15 -4.02
C SER A 22 -8.60 -8.44 -5.39
N CYS A 23 -9.19 -9.12 -6.37
CA CYS A 23 -9.57 -8.49 -7.62
C CYS A 23 -11.04 -8.79 -7.84
N ALA A 24 -11.92 -7.86 -7.52
CA ALA A 24 -13.20 -7.61 -8.15
C ALA A 24 -14.18 -6.98 -7.15
N PHE A 25 -14.18 -5.68 -7.07
CA PHE A 25 -15.41 -4.91 -6.94
C PHE A 25 -15.15 -3.51 -7.52
N ILE A 26 -15.15 -3.44 -8.84
CA ILE A 26 -15.44 -2.18 -9.53
C ILE A 26 -16.94 -2.21 -9.75
N PRO A 27 -17.73 -1.31 -9.14
CA PRO A 27 -19.13 -1.16 -9.53
C PRO A 27 -19.14 -0.67 -10.99
N GLY A 28 -19.67 -1.48 -11.89
CA GLY A 28 -19.87 -1.11 -13.27
C GLY A 28 -20.88 0.03 -13.37
N GLY A 29 -20.40 1.25 -13.41
CA GLY A 29 -21.14 2.43 -13.81
C GLY A 29 -21.04 2.57 -15.32
N SER A 30 -22.03 2.08 -16.09
CA SER A 30 -22.18 2.47 -17.48
C SER A 30 -22.63 3.93 -17.55
N GLY A 31 -21.68 4.82 -17.68
CA GLY A 31 -21.86 6.20 -18.06
C GLY A 31 -20.65 6.61 -18.87
N ASN A 32 -20.87 7.02 -20.12
CA ASN A 32 -19.88 7.67 -21.00
C ASN A 32 -19.43 9.01 -20.37
N GLN A 33 -18.76 8.97 -19.23
CA GLN A 33 -17.92 10.06 -18.78
C GLN A 33 -16.59 9.86 -19.50
N SER A 34 -16.20 10.81 -20.34
CA SER A 34 -14.85 10.89 -20.86
C SER A 34 -13.93 10.90 -19.66
N ALA A 35 -13.37 9.74 -19.35
CA ALA A 35 -12.40 9.63 -18.26
C ALA A 35 -11.30 10.67 -18.53
N LEU A 36 -11.03 11.52 -17.56
CA LEU A 36 -9.93 12.46 -17.65
C LEU A 36 -8.64 11.67 -17.95
N PRO A 37 -7.76 12.18 -18.80
CA PRO A 37 -6.52 11.48 -19.09
C PRO A 37 -5.72 11.28 -17.81
N VAL A 38 -5.30 10.05 -17.55
CA VAL A 38 -4.48 9.69 -16.40
C VAL A 38 -3.17 10.49 -16.45
N LYS A 39 -2.78 11.09 -15.34
CA LYS A 39 -1.51 11.83 -15.19
C LYS A 39 -0.31 10.89 -15.28
N SER A 40 0.82 11.44 -15.69
CA SER A 40 2.07 10.69 -15.82
C SER A 40 2.64 10.25 -14.48
N ILE A 41 3.53 9.24 -14.53
CA ILE A 41 4.26 8.79 -13.34
C ILE A 41 5.17 9.89 -12.78
N GLU A 42 5.73 10.75 -13.65
CA GLU A 42 6.51 11.91 -13.26
C GLU A 42 5.64 12.97 -12.58
N ALA A 43 4.44 13.22 -13.12
CA ALA A 43 3.49 14.13 -12.49
C ALA A 43 3.05 13.61 -11.11
N PHE A 44 2.78 12.31 -10.95
CA PHE A 44 2.50 11.72 -9.65
C PHE A 44 3.63 12.02 -8.65
N GLN A 45 4.87 11.72 -9.02
CA GLN A 45 6.03 11.91 -8.13
C GLN A 45 6.26 13.39 -7.78
N ARG A 46 5.99 14.32 -8.70
CA ARG A 46 6.25 15.75 -8.50
C ARG A 46 5.11 16.44 -7.74
N ASP A 47 3.87 16.15 -8.11
CA ASP A 47 2.73 16.97 -7.73
C ASP A 47 1.94 16.36 -6.56
N LEU A 48 1.92 15.03 -6.41
CA LEU A 48 1.08 14.33 -5.46
C LEU A 48 1.87 13.65 -4.33
N GLU A 49 2.95 12.97 -4.68
CA GLU A 49 3.74 12.17 -3.73
C GLU A 49 4.26 12.98 -2.52
N PRO A 50 4.73 14.25 -2.65
CA PRO A 50 5.20 15.02 -1.50
C PRO A 50 4.15 15.17 -0.39
N THR A 51 2.88 15.35 -0.76
CA THR A 51 1.80 15.47 0.23
C THR A 51 1.46 14.13 0.89
N ILE A 52 1.53 13.03 0.14
CA ILE A 52 1.37 11.68 0.70
C ILE A 52 2.49 11.38 1.69
N ILE A 53 3.72 11.74 1.35
CA ILE A 53 4.90 11.62 2.22
C ILE A 53 4.69 12.42 3.51
N ALA A 54 4.22 13.67 3.41
CA ALA A 54 3.98 14.53 4.57
C ALA A 54 2.95 13.91 5.52
N ALA A 55 1.82 13.40 4.99
CA ALA A 55 0.79 12.71 5.77
C ALA A 55 1.35 11.47 6.48
N ARG A 56 2.11 10.64 5.77
CA ARG A 56 2.76 9.46 6.36
C ARG A 56 3.73 9.84 7.48
N ASN A 57 4.57 10.85 7.27
CA ASN A 57 5.58 11.28 8.25
C ASN A 57 4.96 11.96 9.48
N GLU A 58 3.72 12.47 9.39
CA GLU A 58 2.96 12.93 10.56
C GLU A 58 2.52 11.74 11.44
N LEU A 59 2.28 10.57 10.85
CA LEU A 59 1.81 9.37 11.56
C LEU A 59 2.95 8.45 11.98
N VAL A 60 3.95 8.25 11.13
CA VAL A 60 5.03 7.29 11.36
C VAL A 60 6.29 8.05 11.76
N THR A 61 6.67 7.92 13.02
CA THR A 61 7.82 8.58 13.65
C THR A 61 8.85 7.57 14.12
N ALA A 62 10.03 8.05 14.54
CA ALA A 62 11.06 7.17 15.12
C ALA A 62 10.56 6.42 16.37
N GLU A 63 9.65 7.06 17.15
CA GLU A 63 9.16 6.52 18.41
C GLU A 63 8.15 5.39 18.23
N ASN A 64 7.34 5.43 17.15
CA ASN A 64 6.28 4.45 16.90
C ASN A 64 6.58 3.48 15.76
N PHE A 65 7.71 3.65 15.07
CA PHE A 65 8.12 2.75 13.99
C PHE A 65 8.48 1.36 14.53
N MET A 66 8.01 0.32 13.85
CA MET A 66 8.28 -1.08 14.22
C MET A 66 9.16 -1.78 13.18
N ALA A 67 8.77 -1.71 11.92
CA ALA A 67 9.40 -2.45 10.83
C ALA A 67 9.01 -1.87 9.47
N TYR A 68 9.62 -2.39 8.39
CA TYR A 68 9.21 -2.05 7.02
C TYR A 68 9.28 -3.27 6.09
N LYS A 69 8.55 -3.18 4.97
CA LYS A 69 8.74 -4.06 3.81
C LYS A 69 9.26 -3.23 2.64
N ASN A 70 10.32 -3.73 2.02
CA ASN A 70 10.96 -3.04 0.92
C ASN A 70 10.29 -3.43 -0.42
N ASN A 71 9.21 -2.73 -0.79
CA ASN A 71 8.54 -2.86 -2.10
C ASN A 71 8.83 -1.64 -3.00
N TYR A 72 9.83 -0.83 -2.63
CA TYR A 72 10.12 0.44 -3.22
C TYR A 72 10.68 0.31 -4.64
N SER A 73 9.86 0.61 -5.63
CA SER A 73 10.24 0.47 -7.04
C SER A 73 9.27 1.19 -7.98
N ILE A 74 9.74 1.45 -9.20
CA ILE A 74 8.87 1.70 -10.35
C ILE A 74 9.01 0.51 -11.30
N ALA A 75 7.89 -0.13 -11.63
CA ALA A 75 7.83 -1.21 -12.60
C ALA A 75 7.23 -0.71 -13.92
N ARG A 76 7.84 -1.11 -15.04
CA ARG A 76 7.32 -0.89 -16.39
C ARG A 76 6.57 -2.13 -16.86
N TYR A 77 5.40 -1.94 -17.47
CA TYR A 77 4.64 -3.02 -18.09
C TYR A 77 3.86 -2.54 -19.33
N MET A 78 3.25 -3.47 -20.04
CA MET A 78 2.44 -3.19 -21.24
C MET A 78 1.00 -3.58 -20.96
N GLU A 79 0.06 -2.69 -21.27
CA GLU A 79 -1.37 -2.93 -21.20
C GLU A 79 -2.03 -2.28 -22.41
N ASP A 80 -2.84 -3.03 -23.16
CA ASP A 80 -3.54 -2.56 -24.37
C ASP A 80 -2.63 -1.85 -25.39
N GLY A 81 -1.40 -2.34 -25.56
CA GLY A 81 -0.40 -1.77 -26.47
C GLY A 81 0.24 -0.46 -25.97
N LYS A 82 -0.06 -0.02 -24.77
CA LYS A 82 0.54 1.16 -24.12
C LYS A 82 1.58 0.74 -23.08
N THR A 83 2.66 1.51 -23.02
CA THR A 83 3.63 1.37 -21.92
C THR A 83 3.13 2.16 -20.72
N LEU A 84 2.99 1.49 -19.59
CA LEU A 84 2.56 2.06 -18.31
C LEU A 84 3.62 1.78 -17.23
N TYR A 85 3.57 2.57 -16.19
CA TYR A 85 4.47 2.51 -15.03
C TYR A 85 3.66 2.43 -13.74
N SER A 86 4.01 1.51 -12.86
CA SER A 86 3.46 1.44 -11.51
C SER A 86 4.53 1.76 -10.48
N PHE A 87 4.20 2.63 -9.55
CA PHE A 87 5.05 2.96 -8.43
C PHE A 87 4.59 2.21 -7.17
N HIS A 88 5.54 1.75 -6.36
CA HIS A 88 5.28 1.16 -5.04
C HIS A 88 6.20 1.78 -4.00
N SER A 89 5.62 2.33 -2.93
CA SER A 89 6.38 2.79 -1.77
C SER A 89 6.81 1.63 -0.86
N ARG A 90 7.72 1.91 0.07
CA ARG A 90 7.90 1.03 1.23
C ARG A 90 6.58 0.95 2.01
N MET A 91 6.33 -0.20 2.62
CA MET A 91 5.29 -0.35 3.63
C MET A 91 5.94 -0.19 5.01
N PHE A 92 5.43 0.73 5.80
CA PHE A 92 5.87 0.97 7.17
C PHE A 92 4.88 0.37 8.15
N PHE A 93 5.38 -0.34 9.17
CA PHE A 93 4.63 -0.85 10.31
C PHE A 93 4.91 0.01 11.53
N PHE A 94 3.89 0.34 12.30
CA PHE A 94 3.98 1.26 13.43
C PHE A 94 2.96 0.94 14.52
N THR A 95 3.18 1.46 15.74
CA THR A 95 2.39 1.10 16.93
C THR A 95 1.13 1.95 17.13
N GLU A 96 0.85 2.97 16.31
CA GLU A 96 -0.38 3.74 16.42
C GLU A 96 -1.59 2.89 16.04
N LEU A 97 -2.57 2.77 16.94
CA LEU A 97 -3.76 1.94 16.77
C LEU A 97 -5.06 2.78 16.78
N ASP A 98 -4.98 4.07 17.03
CA ASP A 98 -6.14 4.98 16.92
C ASP A 98 -6.50 5.17 15.46
N THR A 99 -7.51 4.43 15.03
CA THR A 99 -7.97 4.45 13.64
C THR A 99 -8.58 5.79 13.23
N ASP A 100 -9.15 6.55 14.17
CA ASP A 100 -9.69 7.88 13.89
C ASP A 100 -8.56 8.87 13.66
N LEU A 101 -7.50 8.84 14.46
CA LEU A 101 -6.30 9.64 14.26
C LEU A 101 -5.66 9.34 12.89
N ILE A 102 -5.51 8.06 12.53
CA ILE A 102 -4.94 7.65 11.24
C ILE A 102 -5.81 8.18 10.09
N ARG A 103 -7.12 7.96 10.15
CA ARG A 103 -8.06 8.44 9.14
C ARG A 103 -8.00 9.97 8.99
N ASP A 104 -8.09 10.69 10.10
CA ASP A 104 -8.21 12.15 10.09
C ASP A 104 -6.91 12.81 9.64
N THR A 105 -5.75 12.24 9.99
CA THR A 105 -4.45 12.71 9.48
C THR A 105 -4.38 12.58 7.97
N TYR A 106 -4.69 11.40 7.41
CA TYR A 106 -4.69 11.25 5.95
C TYR A 106 -5.77 12.11 5.28
N ASN A 107 -6.98 12.20 5.82
CA ASN A 107 -8.05 13.03 5.29
C ASN A 107 -7.65 14.50 5.17
N LYS A 108 -7.00 15.05 6.20
CA LYS A 108 -6.49 16.42 6.22
C LYS A 108 -5.61 16.75 5.01
N HIS A 109 -4.78 15.78 4.60
CA HIS A 109 -3.81 15.96 3.53
C HIS A 109 -4.36 15.56 2.15
N LEU A 110 -5.15 14.49 2.08
CA LEU A 110 -5.48 13.82 0.82
C LEU A 110 -6.82 14.28 0.22
N LEU A 111 -7.85 14.54 1.05
CA LEU A 111 -9.15 14.96 0.51
C LEU A 111 -9.08 16.27 -0.29
N PRO A 112 -8.28 17.30 0.11
CA PRO A 112 -8.12 18.50 -0.69
C PRO A 112 -7.48 18.27 -2.07
N LEU A 113 -6.80 17.15 -2.27
CA LEU A 113 -6.17 16.75 -3.53
C LEU A 113 -7.07 15.83 -4.38
N GLY A 114 -8.35 15.68 -4.03
CA GLY A 114 -9.30 14.88 -4.78
C GLY A 114 -9.22 13.37 -4.54
N PHE A 115 -8.63 12.94 -3.42
CA PHE A 115 -8.75 11.55 -3.00
C PHE A 115 -10.14 11.26 -2.46
N GLU A 116 -10.63 10.05 -2.74
CA GLU A 116 -11.84 9.49 -2.17
C GLU A 116 -11.48 8.42 -1.15
N LEU A 117 -12.10 8.49 0.04
CA LEU A 117 -11.90 7.51 1.12
C LEU A 117 -12.89 6.38 1.02
N SER A 118 -12.41 5.14 1.12
CA SER A 118 -13.22 3.98 1.47
C SER A 118 -12.68 3.31 2.73
N GLU A 119 -13.59 2.79 3.56
CA GLU A 119 -13.28 2.07 4.79
C GLU A 119 -13.84 0.66 4.73
N LYS A 120 -13.06 -0.32 5.19
CA LYS A 120 -13.50 -1.70 5.35
C LYS A 120 -13.05 -2.24 6.70
N ARG A 121 -13.98 -2.94 7.38
CA ARG A 121 -13.71 -3.68 8.62
C ARG A 121 -14.00 -5.15 8.44
N TRP A 122 -13.16 -6.01 8.99
CA TRP A 122 -13.39 -7.46 9.01
C TRP A 122 -12.58 -8.09 10.13
N THR A 123 -12.90 -9.35 10.45
CA THR A 123 -12.13 -10.14 11.42
C THR A 123 -11.35 -11.21 10.67
N SER A 124 -10.07 -11.39 11.02
CA SER A 124 -9.21 -12.44 10.51
C SER A 124 -8.43 -13.05 11.67
N ASN A 125 -8.51 -14.38 11.82
CA ASN A 125 -7.87 -15.12 12.91
C ASN A 125 -8.17 -14.57 14.33
N GLY A 126 -9.41 -14.08 14.53
CA GLY A 126 -9.84 -13.52 15.81
C GLY A 126 -9.41 -12.08 16.06
N VAL A 127 -8.66 -11.46 15.16
CA VAL A 127 -8.25 -10.04 15.24
C VAL A 127 -9.12 -9.22 14.31
N GLU A 128 -9.65 -8.11 14.79
CA GLU A 128 -10.35 -7.13 13.98
C GLU A 128 -9.35 -6.29 13.18
N LEU A 129 -9.64 -6.11 11.90
CA LEU A 129 -8.86 -5.27 10.99
C LEU A 129 -9.71 -4.12 10.49
N VAL A 130 -9.11 -2.94 10.46
CA VAL A 130 -9.66 -1.73 9.85
C VAL A 130 -8.74 -1.31 8.73
N ASN A 131 -9.27 -1.21 7.50
CA ASN A 131 -8.52 -0.74 6.35
C ASN A 131 -9.15 0.54 5.81
N PHE A 132 -8.32 1.53 5.64
CA PHE A 132 -8.62 2.75 4.92
C PHE A 132 -7.91 2.72 3.57
N LEU A 133 -8.63 3.10 2.53
CA LEU A 133 -8.12 3.21 1.18
C LEU A 133 -8.51 4.58 0.63
N TRP A 134 -7.53 5.42 0.35
CA TRP A 134 -7.70 6.68 -0.35
C TRP A 134 -7.28 6.48 -1.79
N THR A 135 -8.18 6.78 -2.73
CA THR A 135 -7.95 6.61 -4.17
C THR A 135 -8.05 7.94 -4.89
N ASN A 136 -7.17 8.16 -5.85
CA ASN A 136 -7.22 9.30 -6.75
C ASN A 136 -7.13 8.81 -8.19
N ASP A 137 -8.25 8.88 -8.92
CA ASP A 137 -8.36 8.33 -10.27
C ASP A 137 -7.54 9.10 -11.30
N GLU A 138 -7.34 10.42 -11.09
CA GLU A 138 -6.56 11.26 -12.01
C GLU A 138 -5.09 10.81 -12.07
N TYR A 139 -4.54 10.38 -10.92
CA TYR A 139 -3.17 9.88 -10.80
C TYR A 139 -3.09 8.36 -10.70
N GLN A 140 -4.21 7.66 -10.76
CA GLN A 140 -4.26 6.21 -10.46
C GLN A 140 -3.54 5.86 -9.15
N ALA A 141 -3.59 6.79 -8.19
CA ALA A 141 -2.87 6.71 -6.94
C ALA A 141 -3.73 6.13 -5.83
N VAL A 142 -3.10 5.33 -4.99
CA VAL A 142 -3.73 4.69 -3.84
C VAL A 142 -2.85 4.88 -2.62
N VAL A 143 -3.43 5.34 -1.52
CA VAL A 143 -2.83 5.30 -0.18
C VAL A 143 -3.63 4.31 0.64
N SER A 144 -2.95 3.37 1.29
CA SER A 144 -3.58 2.33 2.09
C SER A 144 -3.02 2.35 3.51
N SER A 145 -3.91 2.31 4.51
CA SER A 145 -3.55 2.06 5.89
C SER A 145 -4.40 0.94 6.45
N THR A 146 -3.76 -0.06 7.08
CA THR A 146 -4.44 -1.20 7.71
C THR A 146 -4.01 -1.28 9.15
N THR A 147 -4.97 -1.26 10.08
CA THR A 147 -4.76 -1.47 11.50
C THR A 147 -5.27 -2.84 11.91
N ARG A 148 -4.43 -3.63 12.56
CA ARG A 148 -4.79 -4.84 13.29
C ARG A 148 -5.00 -4.43 14.74
N LEU A 149 -6.26 -4.33 15.17
CA LEU A 149 -6.59 -3.78 16.50
C LEU A 149 -5.91 -4.59 17.61
N GLY A 150 -5.20 -3.88 18.49
CA GLY A 150 -4.41 -4.47 19.57
C GLY A 150 -3.03 -5.00 19.17
N GLU A 151 -2.63 -4.89 17.90
CA GLU A 151 -1.32 -5.38 17.40
C GLU A 151 -0.48 -4.26 16.77
N GLU A 152 -0.80 -3.87 15.54
CA GLU A 152 -0.01 -2.94 14.74
C GLU A 152 -0.82 -2.24 13.65
N SER A 153 -0.29 -1.16 13.14
CA SER A 153 -0.78 -0.53 11.91
C SER A 153 0.28 -0.61 10.81
N ALA A 154 -0.17 -0.64 9.56
CA ALA A 154 0.71 -0.61 8.40
C ALA A 154 0.21 0.40 7.38
N THR A 155 1.12 1.15 6.76
CA THR A 155 0.78 2.11 5.70
C THR A 155 1.71 2.01 4.51
N ARG A 156 1.16 2.23 3.31
CA ARG A 156 1.88 2.33 2.03
C ARG A 156 1.10 3.16 1.04
N TYR A 157 1.75 3.56 -0.03
CA TYR A 157 1.10 4.14 -1.21
C TYR A 157 1.69 3.57 -2.50
N TYR A 158 0.91 3.61 -3.57
CA TYR A 158 1.31 3.09 -4.87
C TYR A 158 0.47 3.72 -5.99
N THR A 159 0.90 3.53 -7.24
CA THR A 159 0.07 3.82 -8.42
C THR A 159 -0.23 2.55 -9.20
N MET A 160 -1.36 2.53 -9.92
CA MET A 160 -1.82 1.33 -10.62
C MET A 160 -1.41 1.27 -12.08
N GLY A 161 -1.10 2.40 -12.70
CA GLY A 161 -0.69 2.41 -14.10
C GLY A 161 -0.70 3.79 -14.73
N ASN A 162 0.45 4.45 -14.73
CA ASN A 162 0.59 5.80 -15.23
C ASN A 162 1.38 5.80 -16.54
N PRO A 163 0.99 6.60 -17.55
CA PRO A 163 1.87 6.86 -18.71
C PRO A 163 3.09 7.67 -18.27
N THR A 164 4.08 7.80 -19.14
CA THR A 164 5.13 8.82 -19.01
C THR A 164 4.70 10.08 -19.78
N ASP A 165 5.16 11.26 -19.32
CA ASP A 165 5.06 12.50 -20.09
C ASP A 165 6.34 12.83 -20.88
N GLY A 166 7.35 11.97 -20.76
CA GLY A 166 8.63 12.13 -21.45
C GLY A 166 9.54 13.20 -20.82
N SER A 167 9.20 13.73 -19.66
CA SER A 167 10.04 14.72 -18.97
C SER A 167 11.30 14.12 -18.34
N THR A 168 11.32 12.79 -18.15
CA THR A 168 12.50 12.05 -17.72
C THR A 168 12.99 11.13 -18.83
N SER A 169 14.31 10.91 -18.91
CA SER A 169 14.92 9.98 -19.87
C SER A 169 14.65 8.51 -19.54
N ASP A 170 14.40 8.21 -18.27
CA ASP A 170 14.08 6.88 -17.78
C ASP A 170 12.99 6.96 -16.69
N PRO A 171 11.71 6.75 -17.07
CA PRO A 171 10.59 6.81 -16.13
C PRO A 171 10.62 5.72 -15.05
N THR A 172 11.52 4.73 -15.15
CA THR A 172 11.70 3.72 -14.08
C THR A 172 12.56 4.24 -12.93
N GLN A 173 13.22 5.39 -13.10
CA GLN A 173 13.98 6.01 -12.04
C GLN A 173 13.07 6.85 -11.15
N LEU A 174 13.34 6.74 -9.84
CA LEU A 174 12.65 7.55 -8.84
C LEU A 174 13.21 8.96 -8.84
N LEU A 175 12.33 9.96 -8.99
CA LEU A 175 12.70 11.34 -8.74
C LEU A 175 13.10 11.49 -7.27
N ASP A 176 14.06 12.37 -7.00
CA ASP A 176 14.43 12.68 -5.62
C ASP A 176 13.26 13.43 -4.93
N GLN A 177 12.81 12.88 -3.80
CA GLN A 177 11.69 13.43 -3.03
C GLN A 177 12.10 13.53 -1.56
N PRO A 178 12.24 14.73 -1.00
CA PRO A 178 12.53 14.91 0.42
C PRO A 178 11.52 14.16 1.32
N GLY A 179 12.02 13.50 2.35
CA GLY A 179 11.21 12.78 3.33
C GLY A 179 10.63 11.44 2.83
N ARG A 180 10.84 11.04 1.58
CA ARG A 180 10.47 9.69 1.08
C ARG A 180 11.13 8.60 1.93
N ILE A 181 12.38 8.82 2.30
CA ILE A 181 13.09 8.11 3.36
C ILE A 181 13.17 9.09 4.53
N PRO A 182 12.49 8.87 5.66
CA PRO A 182 12.58 9.76 6.81
C PRO A 182 14.02 9.85 7.34
N ASP A 183 14.42 11.00 7.85
CA ASP A 183 15.80 11.23 8.35
C ASP A 183 16.19 10.30 9.50
N TRP A 184 15.19 9.85 10.29
CA TRP A 184 15.39 8.89 11.39
C TRP A 184 15.47 7.43 10.93
N PHE A 185 15.15 7.12 9.66
CA PHE A 185 15.09 5.75 9.16
C PHE A 185 16.53 5.22 8.90
N ASP A 186 16.88 4.13 9.56
CA ASP A 186 18.13 3.41 9.28
C ASP A 186 17.95 2.43 8.10
N PRO A 187 18.58 2.68 6.94
CA PRO A 187 18.47 1.81 5.78
C PRO A 187 19.10 0.42 5.96
N ASN A 188 19.89 0.24 7.04
CA ASN A 188 20.52 -1.05 7.35
C ASN A 188 19.63 -1.95 8.22
N LEU A 189 18.48 -1.45 8.70
CA LEU A 189 17.51 -2.29 9.38
C LEU A 189 17.01 -3.39 8.41
N PRO A 190 16.98 -4.66 8.86
CA PRO A 190 16.45 -5.73 8.01
C PRO A 190 14.94 -5.51 7.75
N PRO A 191 14.47 -5.73 6.51
CA PRO A 191 13.04 -5.71 6.24
C PRO A 191 12.28 -6.76 7.06
N ALA A 192 11.02 -6.48 7.41
CA ALA A 192 10.18 -7.43 8.12
C ALA A 192 10.04 -8.76 7.34
N GLY A 193 10.22 -9.88 8.03
CA GLY A 193 10.05 -11.23 7.47
C GLY A 193 11.30 -11.80 6.80
N GLN A 194 12.49 -11.23 7.01
CA GLN A 194 13.79 -11.78 6.60
C GLN A 194 14.62 -12.30 7.79
N GLY A 195 13.97 -12.59 8.92
CA GLY A 195 14.57 -13.20 10.10
C GLY A 195 14.19 -14.68 10.26
#